data_ee2f3012cd929e10b1438d0b570f1549
#
_entry.id   ee2f3012cd929e10b1438d0b570f1549
#
_cell.length_a   1.000
_cell.length_b   1.000
_cell.length_c   1.000
_cell.angle_alpha   90.00
_cell.angle_beta   90.00
_cell.angle_gamma   90.00
#
_symmetry.space_group_name_H-M   'P 1'
#
loop_
_entity.id
_entity.type
_entity.pdbx_description
1 polymer ?
#
loop_
_entity_poly.entity_id
_entity_poly.type
_entity_poly.pdbx_seq_one_letter_code
_entity_poly.pdbx_strand_id
1 'polypeptide(L)'
;MNDLHSITVTDDLNLAATGADLTYLSHTATWLDNGTPVPHTFTNVGNVLTFDNIPIVDAGRQFVIDLTVVLNNTPANVVGNQFINTAKWDFGRLIDGVFYQPLPGENGITAPMTIAAPVLVVTKSGPATMNLGQWGTFALDVQNTGLSPAWDVSLRDLLPDGPTGGMCDLTPEILSARVFAADGVTPVPAAASIGPNERLIVTYRTRLDANTQDGVALTNVAGAVQWFNDDDNNPNRIASNRTLTNGTPGIADHEDAHTVTVNLQGFFFDKTVADLTSGANPATTAAPGDTLRYTLRFRTTDQALNNFRIFDELDALNAPPAFAAGTLTLVTVPPGANTTFTNGTGGANGTGVVDIRSLNLPINGTALIQFDVRLRPALPNGKIVSDQAVARLPNNTVIAVSDDPNVNGIAVPGDEDTTRVTIVSAPAFVIQKISTDLTGDPNVLLAGETLRYTITVKNIGNEDAVNVVLRDAVPVNTTYVAGSTTLNGAAVADVAGLSPLVNGLAIHPPSNPTPGAMPADPSSSPPNTATITFDVVVSPTVPDGTVISNQGFVTALADGIVDQPSDDPDTPIP
;
A
#
# COMPACT_ATOMS: atom_id res chain seq x y z
N MET A 1 -56.88 -29.00 -49.84
CA MET A 1 -55.43 -28.76 -49.76
C MET A 1 -54.73 -30.08 -50.00
N ASN A 2 -53.69 -30.13 -50.79
CA ASN A 2 -52.95 -31.36 -51.09
C ASN A 2 -51.72 -31.47 -50.14
N ASP A 3 -51.33 -32.72 -49.90
CA ASP A 3 -50.13 -33.01 -49.11
C ASP A 3 -48.87 -32.58 -49.89
N LEU A 4 -47.84 -32.16 -49.15
CA LEU A 4 -46.55 -31.78 -49.72
C LEU A 4 -45.57 -32.96 -49.64
N HIS A 5 -44.87 -33.21 -50.76
CA HIS A 5 -43.92 -34.31 -50.93
C HIS A 5 -42.53 -33.78 -51.30
N SER A 6 -41.50 -34.57 -51.08
CA SER A 6 -40.12 -34.27 -51.51
C SER A 6 -39.69 -32.84 -51.11
N ILE A 7 -39.89 -32.51 -49.86
CA ILE A 7 -39.66 -31.18 -49.37
C ILE A 7 -38.15 -31.01 -49.07
N THR A 8 -37.59 -29.95 -49.64
CA THR A 8 -36.24 -29.48 -49.34
C THR A 8 -36.33 -28.05 -48.84
N VAL A 9 -35.68 -27.73 -47.70
CA VAL A 9 -35.54 -26.37 -47.21
C VAL A 9 -34.07 -25.97 -47.31
N THR A 10 -33.81 -24.79 -47.87
CA THR A 10 -32.46 -24.24 -48.02
C THR A 10 -32.38 -22.85 -47.41
N ASP A 11 -31.32 -22.60 -46.64
CA ASP A 11 -31.01 -21.30 -46.03
C ASP A 11 -29.55 -20.94 -46.32
N ASP A 12 -29.31 -19.82 -46.95
CA ASP A 12 -27.97 -19.34 -47.31
C ASP A 12 -27.56 -18.23 -46.33
N LEU A 13 -26.68 -18.56 -45.39
CA LEU A 13 -26.19 -17.66 -44.35
C LEU A 13 -25.01 -16.77 -44.78
N ASN A 14 -24.61 -16.84 -46.04
CA ASN A 14 -23.49 -16.04 -46.53
C ASN A 14 -23.83 -14.56 -46.57
N LEU A 15 -22.81 -13.72 -46.30
CA LEU A 15 -22.93 -12.27 -46.29
C LEU A 15 -23.64 -11.69 -47.53
N ALA A 16 -23.39 -12.25 -48.69
CA ALA A 16 -24.03 -11.80 -49.93
C ALA A 16 -25.55 -12.07 -49.95
N ALA A 17 -26.01 -13.10 -49.25
CA ALA A 17 -27.43 -13.46 -49.18
C ALA A 17 -28.17 -12.76 -48.03
N THR A 18 -27.51 -12.58 -46.90
CA THR A 18 -28.12 -12.05 -45.68
C THR A 18 -27.81 -10.56 -45.41
N GLY A 19 -26.66 -10.07 -45.84
CA GLY A 19 -26.15 -8.73 -45.49
C GLY A 19 -25.37 -8.71 -44.18
N ALA A 20 -25.12 -9.87 -43.57
CA ALA A 20 -24.31 -10.02 -42.34
C ALA A 20 -23.40 -11.25 -42.44
N ASP A 21 -22.27 -11.21 -41.79
CA ASP A 21 -21.36 -12.34 -41.65
C ASP A 21 -21.81 -13.20 -40.47
N LEU A 22 -22.40 -14.35 -40.78
CA LEU A 22 -23.01 -15.29 -39.85
C LEU A 22 -22.29 -16.63 -39.89
N THR A 23 -22.29 -17.37 -38.78
CA THR A 23 -21.85 -18.77 -38.70
C THR A 23 -22.97 -19.61 -38.09
N TYR A 24 -23.28 -20.73 -38.75
CA TYR A 24 -24.21 -21.73 -38.25
C TYR A 24 -23.67 -22.38 -36.96
N LEU A 25 -24.52 -22.51 -35.95
CA LEU A 25 -24.19 -23.17 -34.67
C LEU A 25 -24.98 -24.49 -34.51
N SER A 26 -26.31 -24.43 -34.60
CA SER A 26 -27.18 -25.59 -34.39
C SER A 26 -28.55 -25.37 -34.98
N HIS A 27 -29.35 -26.45 -35.07
CA HIS A 27 -30.76 -26.37 -35.44
C HIS A 27 -31.60 -27.42 -34.71
N THR A 28 -32.91 -27.20 -34.65
CA THR A 28 -33.91 -28.19 -34.30
C THR A 28 -35.02 -28.15 -35.32
N ALA A 29 -35.63 -29.33 -35.63
CA ALA A 29 -36.80 -29.42 -36.50
C ALA A 29 -37.89 -30.20 -35.78
N THR A 30 -39.08 -29.62 -35.61
CA THR A 30 -40.15 -30.18 -34.81
C THR A 30 -41.51 -29.98 -35.48
N TRP A 31 -42.42 -30.97 -35.34
CA TRP A 31 -43.81 -30.83 -35.69
C TRP A 31 -44.53 -29.87 -34.75
N LEU A 32 -45.23 -28.88 -35.29
CA LEU A 32 -45.86 -27.84 -34.47
C LEU A 32 -47.07 -28.37 -33.67
N ASP A 33 -47.70 -29.43 -34.15
CA ASP A 33 -48.90 -30.02 -33.53
C ASP A 33 -48.61 -30.83 -32.26
N ASN A 34 -47.40 -31.41 -32.14
CA ASN A 34 -47.11 -32.34 -31.06
C ASN A 34 -45.67 -32.22 -30.51
N GLY A 35 -44.83 -31.30 -31.04
CA GLY A 35 -43.47 -31.08 -30.61
C GLY A 35 -42.47 -32.22 -30.86
N THR A 36 -42.87 -33.27 -31.60
CA THR A 36 -41.98 -34.38 -31.91
C THR A 36 -40.96 -33.99 -32.99
N PRO A 37 -39.73 -34.55 -32.98
CA PRO A 37 -38.74 -34.27 -34.01
C PRO A 37 -39.22 -34.64 -35.42
N VAL A 38 -38.92 -33.79 -36.40
CA VAL A 38 -39.13 -34.05 -37.83
C VAL A 38 -37.89 -34.76 -38.34
N PRO A 39 -38.02 -36.04 -38.83
CA PRO A 39 -36.91 -36.72 -39.47
C PRO A 39 -36.50 -35.96 -40.75
N HIS A 40 -35.19 -35.70 -40.90
CA HIS A 40 -34.63 -35.06 -42.09
C HIS A 40 -33.14 -35.38 -42.20
N THR A 41 -32.52 -35.12 -43.34
CA THR A 41 -31.09 -35.09 -43.52
C THR A 41 -30.63 -33.63 -43.57
N PHE A 42 -29.51 -33.33 -42.92
CA PHE A 42 -28.96 -31.99 -42.87
C PHE A 42 -27.58 -31.95 -43.50
N THR A 43 -27.31 -30.95 -44.30
CA THR A 43 -25.98 -30.62 -44.79
C THR A 43 -25.70 -29.12 -44.65
N ASN A 44 -24.45 -28.79 -44.34
CA ASN A 44 -23.93 -27.41 -44.36
C ASN A 44 -22.70 -27.39 -45.26
N VAL A 45 -22.83 -26.77 -46.43
CA VAL A 45 -21.71 -26.63 -47.37
C VAL A 45 -21.48 -25.15 -47.66
N GLY A 46 -20.35 -24.64 -47.18
CA GLY A 46 -19.99 -23.23 -47.36
C GLY A 46 -21.05 -22.26 -46.78
N ASN A 47 -21.59 -22.57 -45.61
CA ASN A 47 -22.64 -21.80 -44.92
C ASN A 47 -24.03 -21.80 -45.65
N VAL A 48 -24.21 -22.67 -46.64
CA VAL A 48 -25.53 -22.97 -47.21
C VAL A 48 -26.06 -24.20 -46.49
N LEU A 49 -27.17 -24.04 -45.80
CA LEU A 49 -27.83 -25.06 -45.01
C LEU A 49 -28.91 -25.72 -45.86
N THR A 50 -28.91 -27.05 -45.92
CA THR A 50 -29.94 -27.80 -46.67
C THR A 50 -30.54 -28.89 -45.78
N PHE A 51 -31.85 -28.90 -45.71
CA PHE A 51 -32.67 -29.88 -44.98
C PHE A 51 -33.46 -30.69 -46.01
N ASP A 52 -33.08 -31.93 -46.23
CA ASP A 52 -33.68 -32.84 -47.20
C ASP A 52 -34.37 -34.03 -46.52
N ASN A 53 -35.06 -34.82 -47.31
CA ASN A 53 -35.76 -36.03 -46.86
C ASN A 53 -36.78 -35.75 -45.72
N ILE A 54 -37.37 -34.58 -45.74
CA ILE A 54 -38.47 -34.22 -44.85
C ILE A 54 -39.69 -35.09 -45.21
N PRO A 55 -40.38 -35.72 -44.25
CA PRO A 55 -41.54 -36.53 -44.47
C PRO A 55 -42.67 -35.78 -45.15
N ILE A 56 -43.63 -36.50 -45.70
CA ILE A 56 -44.86 -35.92 -46.26
C ILE A 56 -45.53 -35.05 -45.21
N VAL A 57 -45.83 -33.82 -45.57
CA VAL A 57 -46.55 -32.86 -44.74
C VAL A 57 -48.01 -32.86 -45.19
N ASP A 58 -48.86 -33.49 -44.37
CA ASP A 58 -50.29 -33.58 -44.59
C ASP A 58 -50.94 -32.19 -44.71
N ALA A 59 -51.98 -32.07 -45.47
CA ALA A 59 -52.69 -30.81 -45.67
C ALA A 59 -53.16 -30.18 -44.35
N GLY A 60 -52.60 -29.01 -44.02
CA GLY A 60 -52.86 -28.26 -42.80
C GLY A 60 -51.89 -28.55 -41.62
N ARG A 61 -51.01 -29.54 -41.78
CA ARG A 61 -49.92 -29.77 -40.77
C ARG A 61 -48.76 -28.80 -40.99
N GLN A 62 -48.05 -28.50 -39.92
CA GLN A 62 -46.92 -27.59 -39.95
C GLN A 62 -45.72 -28.18 -39.21
N PHE A 63 -44.53 -27.84 -39.62
CA PHE A 63 -43.29 -28.04 -38.87
C PHE A 63 -42.49 -26.76 -38.82
N VAL A 64 -41.60 -26.67 -37.83
CA VAL A 64 -40.72 -25.53 -37.62
C VAL A 64 -39.26 -26.03 -37.60
N ILE A 65 -38.39 -25.31 -38.28
CA ILE A 65 -36.93 -25.44 -38.16
C ILE A 65 -36.44 -24.18 -37.47
N ASP A 66 -35.91 -24.35 -36.22
CA ASP A 66 -35.25 -23.29 -35.49
C ASP A 66 -33.77 -23.34 -35.76
N LEU A 67 -33.18 -22.23 -36.19
CA LEU A 67 -31.76 -22.08 -36.46
C LEU A 67 -31.13 -21.22 -35.37
N THR A 68 -29.98 -21.67 -34.83
CA THR A 68 -29.10 -20.85 -34.02
C THR A 68 -27.87 -20.50 -34.84
N VAL A 69 -27.59 -19.20 -34.95
CA VAL A 69 -26.44 -18.66 -35.66
C VAL A 69 -25.68 -17.67 -34.79
N VAL A 70 -24.40 -17.52 -35.07
CA VAL A 70 -23.55 -16.51 -34.41
C VAL A 70 -23.28 -15.40 -35.41
N LEU A 71 -23.52 -14.16 -34.98
CA LEU A 71 -23.08 -12.96 -35.69
C LEU A 71 -21.58 -12.78 -35.44
N ASN A 72 -20.76 -12.93 -36.49
CA ASN A 72 -19.30 -12.92 -36.35
C ASN A 72 -18.76 -11.51 -36.04
N ASN A 73 -17.68 -11.45 -35.24
CA ASN A 73 -16.96 -10.21 -34.99
C ASN A 73 -15.99 -9.90 -36.14
N THR A 74 -16.51 -9.42 -37.24
CA THR A 74 -15.76 -9.07 -38.45
C THR A 74 -16.05 -7.64 -38.89
N PRO A 75 -15.13 -6.98 -39.62
CA PRO A 75 -15.38 -5.64 -40.17
C PRO A 75 -16.59 -5.53 -41.09
N ALA A 76 -17.11 -6.65 -41.58
CA ALA A 76 -18.31 -6.69 -42.43
C ALA A 76 -19.59 -6.40 -41.63
N ASN A 77 -19.60 -6.78 -40.35
CA ASN A 77 -20.73 -6.58 -39.46
C ASN A 77 -20.66 -5.19 -38.78
N VAL A 78 -21.00 -4.16 -39.52
CA VAL A 78 -20.98 -2.76 -39.03
C VAL A 78 -22.19 -2.50 -38.15
N VAL A 79 -21.94 -1.93 -36.96
CA VAL A 79 -23.00 -1.49 -36.02
C VAL A 79 -23.95 -0.50 -36.70
N GLY A 80 -25.25 -0.73 -36.52
CA GLY A 80 -26.32 0.04 -37.14
C GLY A 80 -26.79 -0.51 -38.51
N ASN A 81 -26.01 -1.38 -39.13
CA ASN A 81 -26.46 -2.02 -40.37
C ASN A 81 -27.63 -2.98 -40.11
N GLN A 82 -28.50 -3.06 -41.06
CA GLN A 82 -29.63 -4.02 -41.08
C GLN A 82 -29.32 -5.19 -41.99
N PHE A 83 -29.74 -6.36 -41.57
CA PHE A 83 -29.66 -7.58 -42.37
C PHE A 83 -30.96 -8.37 -42.25
N ILE A 84 -31.19 -9.25 -43.23
CA ILE A 84 -32.31 -10.17 -43.29
C ILE A 84 -31.78 -11.58 -43.54
N ASN A 85 -32.55 -12.60 -43.14
CA ASN A 85 -32.29 -13.96 -43.54
C ASN A 85 -33.45 -14.48 -44.37
N THR A 86 -33.17 -15.31 -45.38
CA THR A 86 -34.15 -15.82 -46.32
C THR A 86 -34.01 -17.33 -46.49
N ALA A 87 -35.00 -18.07 -46.03
CA ALA A 87 -35.10 -19.49 -46.31
C ALA A 87 -35.99 -19.74 -47.54
N LYS A 88 -35.61 -20.74 -48.30
CA LYS A 88 -36.34 -21.22 -49.48
C LYS A 88 -36.76 -22.65 -49.23
N TRP A 89 -37.90 -23.03 -49.81
CA TRP A 89 -38.30 -24.41 -49.79
C TRP A 89 -38.85 -24.82 -51.15
N ASP A 90 -38.54 -26.05 -51.55
CA ASP A 90 -39.03 -26.70 -52.73
C ASP A 90 -39.86 -27.93 -52.32
N PHE A 91 -40.94 -28.23 -53.07
CA PHE A 91 -41.81 -29.35 -52.76
C PHE A 91 -42.49 -29.89 -53.99
N GLY A 92 -42.85 -31.17 -53.96
CA GLY A 92 -43.72 -31.81 -54.96
C GLY A 92 -45.17 -31.92 -54.48
N ARG A 93 -46.09 -32.03 -55.38
CA ARG A 93 -47.50 -32.29 -55.09
C ARG A 93 -47.99 -33.56 -55.83
N LEU A 94 -48.82 -34.31 -55.12
CA LEU A 94 -49.54 -35.41 -55.75
C LEU A 94 -50.93 -34.91 -56.12
N ILE A 95 -51.26 -34.93 -57.44
CA ILE A 95 -52.56 -34.55 -57.97
C ILE A 95 -53.09 -35.71 -58.79
N ASP A 96 -54.29 -36.25 -58.46
CA ASP A 96 -54.90 -37.39 -59.07
C ASP A 96 -53.98 -38.62 -59.33
N GLY A 97 -53.09 -38.86 -58.36
CA GLY A 97 -52.10 -39.94 -58.39
C GLY A 97 -50.87 -39.68 -59.26
N VAL A 98 -50.76 -38.51 -59.88
CA VAL A 98 -49.61 -38.08 -60.68
C VAL A 98 -48.74 -37.13 -59.85
N PHE A 99 -47.44 -37.44 -59.72
CA PHE A 99 -46.45 -36.62 -59.02
C PHE A 99 -45.95 -35.49 -59.94
N TYR A 100 -46.16 -34.25 -59.51
CA TYR A 100 -45.64 -33.06 -60.17
C TYR A 100 -44.39 -32.57 -59.44
N GLN A 101 -43.31 -32.47 -60.16
CA GLN A 101 -41.97 -32.00 -59.63
C GLN A 101 -41.99 -30.55 -59.25
N PRO A 102 -40.96 -30.14 -58.43
CA PRO A 102 -41.05 -29.03 -57.51
C PRO A 102 -41.48 -27.74 -58.21
N LEU A 103 -42.49 -27.14 -57.68
CA LEU A 103 -42.70 -25.71 -57.87
C LEU A 103 -41.55 -24.96 -57.24
N PRO A 104 -40.99 -23.94 -57.93
CA PRO A 104 -40.01 -23.06 -57.30
C PRO A 104 -40.58 -22.57 -55.96
N GLY A 105 -39.83 -22.78 -54.89
CA GLY A 105 -40.29 -22.51 -53.53
C GLY A 105 -40.67 -21.07 -53.32
N GLU A 106 -41.64 -20.88 -52.46
CA GLU A 106 -41.86 -19.57 -51.83
C GLU A 106 -40.70 -19.26 -50.90
N ASN A 107 -40.37 -17.99 -50.75
CA ASN A 107 -39.29 -17.52 -49.83
C ASN A 107 -39.89 -17.03 -48.53
N GLY A 108 -39.39 -17.52 -47.42
CA GLY A 108 -39.61 -16.92 -46.10
C GLY A 108 -38.47 -15.92 -45.80
N ILE A 109 -38.85 -14.70 -45.48
CA ILE A 109 -37.89 -13.63 -45.16
C ILE A 109 -38.12 -13.20 -43.74
N THR A 110 -37.03 -13.11 -42.92
CA THR A 110 -37.11 -12.56 -41.59
C THR A 110 -37.41 -11.06 -41.63
N ALA A 111 -37.95 -10.51 -40.54
CA ALA A 111 -37.94 -9.06 -40.34
C ALA A 111 -36.50 -8.56 -40.34
N PRO A 112 -36.23 -7.33 -40.78
CA PRO A 112 -34.90 -6.75 -40.69
C PRO A 112 -34.39 -6.75 -39.26
N MET A 113 -33.17 -7.26 -39.06
CA MET A 113 -32.45 -7.24 -37.78
C MET A 113 -31.36 -6.19 -37.86
N THR A 114 -31.16 -5.44 -36.77
CA THR A 114 -30.13 -4.40 -36.71
C THR A 114 -28.93 -4.92 -35.91
N ILE A 115 -27.73 -4.80 -36.49
CA ILE A 115 -26.48 -5.13 -35.78
C ILE A 115 -26.28 -4.13 -34.67
N ALA A 116 -26.28 -4.61 -33.44
CA ALA A 116 -26.13 -3.80 -32.23
C ALA A 116 -24.78 -4.06 -31.53
N ALA A 117 -24.15 -3.01 -31.05
CA ALA A 117 -23.02 -3.09 -30.13
C ALA A 117 -23.06 -1.90 -29.14
N PRO A 118 -22.48 -2.05 -27.96
CA PRO A 118 -22.30 -0.91 -27.05
C PRO A 118 -21.23 0.04 -27.57
N VAL A 119 -21.49 1.34 -27.46
CA VAL A 119 -20.53 2.42 -27.78
C VAL A 119 -20.51 3.36 -26.61
N LEU A 120 -19.39 3.40 -25.88
CA LEU A 120 -19.25 4.27 -24.72
C LEU A 120 -18.61 5.60 -25.10
N VAL A 121 -19.24 6.68 -24.65
CA VAL A 121 -18.75 8.05 -24.73
C VAL A 121 -18.55 8.56 -23.31
N VAL A 122 -17.37 9.09 -23.01
CA VAL A 122 -17.01 9.58 -21.69
C VAL A 122 -16.95 11.10 -21.72
N THR A 123 -17.49 11.73 -20.67
CA THR A 123 -17.32 13.15 -20.39
C THR A 123 -16.77 13.28 -18.97
N LYS A 124 -15.69 14.05 -18.82
CA LYS A 124 -15.05 14.34 -17.55
C LYS A 124 -15.29 15.78 -17.13
N SER A 125 -15.68 15.98 -15.89
CA SER A 125 -15.85 17.31 -15.31
C SER A 125 -15.20 17.41 -13.93
N GLY A 126 -14.89 18.65 -13.51
CA GLY A 126 -14.23 18.91 -12.24
C GLY A 126 -14.17 20.40 -11.93
N PRO A 127 -13.45 20.80 -10.86
CA PRO A 127 -13.27 22.20 -10.53
C PRO A 127 -12.34 22.88 -11.54
N ALA A 128 -12.59 24.15 -11.85
CA ALA A 128 -11.73 24.94 -12.72
C ALA A 128 -10.38 25.25 -12.06
N THR A 129 -10.38 25.42 -10.72
CA THR A 129 -9.19 25.71 -9.91
C THR A 129 -9.18 24.85 -8.65
N MET A 130 -7.98 24.54 -8.14
CA MET A 130 -7.78 23.89 -6.85
C MET A 130 -6.69 24.58 -6.05
N ASN A 131 -6.78 24.49 -4.71
CA ASN A 131 -5.76 24.92 -3.77
C ASN A 131 -5.25 23.70 -2.98
N LEU A 132 -4.06 23.79 -2.38
CA LEU A 132 -3.54 22.75 -1.50
C LEU A 132 -4.50 22.47 -0.33
N GLY A 133 -4.62 21.20 0.03
CA GLY A 133 -5.48 20.72 1.12
C GLY A 133 -6.98 20.70 0.84
N GLN A 134 -7.43 21.35 -0.21
CA GLN A 134 -8.84 21.32 -0.60
C GLN A 134 -9.17 20.08 -1.43
N TRP A 135 -10.36 19.52 -1.20
CA TRP A 135 -10.87 18.47 -2.03
C TRP A 135 -11.39 19.01 -3.36
N GLY A 136 -10.86 18.49 -4.47
CA GLY A 136 -11.43 18.65 -5.80
C GLY A 136 -12.36 17.49 -6.11
N THR A 137 -13.63 17.76 -6.40
CA THR A 137 -14.60 16.73 -6.78
C THR A 137 -14.72 16.67 -8.29
N PHE A 138 -14.53 15.46 -8.84
CA PHE A 138 -14.61 15.14 -10.26
C PHE A 138 -15.77 14.21 -10.54
N ALA A 139 -16.29 14.27 -11.74
CA ALA A 139 -17.28 13.32 -12.24
C ALA A 139 -16.87 12.79 -13.61
N LEU A 140 -17.05 11.47 -13.76
CA LEU A 140 -17.01 10.77 -15.05
C LEU A 140 -18.44 10.40 -15.40
N ASP A 141 -18.89 10.81 -16.56
CA ASP A 141 -20.19 10.50 -17.13
C ASP A 141 -19.97 9.64 -18.36
N VAL A 142 -20.25 8.34 -18.22
CA VAL A 142 -20.04 7.32 -19.25
C VAL A 142 -21.37 6.97 -19.86
N GLN A 143 -21.67 7.52 -21.02
CA GLN A 143 -22.91 7.26 -21.75
C GLN A 143 -22.76 6.13 -22.76
N ASN A 144 -23.68 5.19 -22.76
CA ASN A 144 -23.79 4.20 -23.83
C ASN A 144 -24.64 4.76 -24.97
N THR A 145 -23.99 5.23 -26.03
CA THR A 145 -24.66 5.72 -27.26
C THR A 145 -24.93 4.61 -28.27
N GLY A 146 -24.54 3.37 -27.96
CA GLY A 146 -24.75 2.20 -28.78
C GLY A 146 -26.17 1.66 -28.70
N LEU A 147 -26.39 0.54 -29.41
CA LEU A 147 -27.71 -0.09 -29.56
C LEU A 147 -27.90 -1.32 -28.69
N SER A 148 -26.86 -1.78 -27.97
CA SER A 148 -26.92 -2.87 -26.99
C SER A 148 -26.31 -2.46 -25.66
N PRO A 149 -26.62 -3.17 -24.54
CA PRO A 149 -26.03 -2.90 -23.26
C PRO A 149 -24.51 -3.09 -23.25
N ALA A 150 -23.79 -2.28 -22.46
CA ALA A 150 -22.38 -2.45 -22.15
C ALA A 150 -22.24 -3.15 -20.80
N TRP A 151 -21.54 -4.28 -20.77
CA TRP A 151 -21.33 -5.11 -19.58
C TRP A 151 -19.89 -5.00 -19.10
N ASP A 152 -19.66 -5.24 -17.79
CA ASP A 152 -18.36 -5.28 -17.16
C ASP A 152 -17.46 -4.10 -17.54
N VAL A 153 -17.99 -2.90 -17.44
CA VAL A 153 -17.29 -1.67 -17.84
C VAL A 153 -16.16 -1.36 -16.86
N SER A 154 -14.94 -1.37 -17.39
CA SER A 154 -13.74 -0.98 -16.65
C SER A 154 -13.34 0.46 -16.97
N LEU A 155 -13.26 1.29 -15.94
CA LEU A 155 -12.81 2.67 -16.05
C LEU A 155 -11.38 2.81 -15.54
N ARG A 156 -10.64 3.74 -16.12
CA ARG A 156 -9.31 4.15 -15.64
C ARG A 156 -9.24 5.67 -15.60
N ASP A 157 -8.58 6.19 -14.57
CA ASP A 157 -8.27 7.59 -14.40
C ASP A 157 -6.76 7.75 -14.26
N LEU A 158 -6.15 8.63 -15.05
CA LEU A 158 -4.73 8.96 -15.03
C LEU A 158 -4.56 10.30 -14.35
N LEU A 159 -4.46 10.27 -13.02
CA LEU A 159 -4.18 11.48 -12.25
C LEU A 159 -2.82 12.05 -12.66
N PRO A 160 -2.73 13.36 -12.93
CA PRO A 160 -1.47 13.98 -13.31
C PRO A 160 -0.48 13.94 -12.16
N ASP A 161 0.77 13.60 -12.47
CA ASP A 161 1.91 13.60 -11.56
C ASP A 161 3.14 14.14 -12.30
N GLY A 162 3.99 14.92 -11.62
CA GLY A 162 5.16 15.49 -12.25
C GLY A 162 6.04 16.33 -11.32
N PRO A 163 7.17 16.83 -11.82
CA PRO A 163 8.13 17.57 -11.00
C PRO A 163 7.62 18.92 -10.49
N THR A 164 6.54 19.43 -11.06
CA THR A 164 5.90 20.70 -10.66
C THR A 164 4.62 20.48 -9.86
N GLY A 165 4.35 19.24 -9.46
CA GLY A 165 3.19 18.83 -8.71
C GLY A 165 2.23 17.95 -9.49
N GLY A 166 1.20 17.50 -8.82
CA GLY A 166 0.24 16.54 -9.33
C GLY A 166 -1.03 16.49 -8.50
N MET A 167 -1.75 15.39 -8.66
CA MET A 167 -2.94 15.07 -7.89
C MET A 167 -2.76 13.73 -7.21
N CYS A 168 -3.06 13.70 -5.90
CA CYS A 168 -3.28 12.47 -5.15
C CYS A 168 -2.03 11.67 -4.72
N ASP A 169 -1.30 12.16 -3.72
CA ASP A 169 -0.40 11.33 -2.90
C ASP A 169 -1.17 10.24 -2.14
N LEU A 170 -2.48 10.42 -1.94
CA LEU A 170 -3.40 9.46 -1.32
C LEU A 170 -4.38 8.91 -2.36
N THR A 171 -4.87 7.69 -2.14
CA THR A 171 -5.87 7.07 -3.01
C THR A 171 -7.10 7.96 -3.19
N PRO A 172 -7.59 8.20 -4.42
CA PRO A 172 -8.81 8.94 -4.65
C PRO A 172 -10.00 8.32 -3.91
N GLU A 173 -10.86 9.16 -3.34
CA GLU A 173 -12.06 8.69 -2.65
C GLU A 173 -13.24 8.69 -3.61
N ILE A 174 -13.80 7.50 -3.89
CA ILE A 174 -15.03 7.35 -4.68
C ILE A 174 -16.22 7.69 -3.80
N LEU A 175 -16.97 8.73 -4.18
CA LEU A 175 -18.16 9.18 -3.47
C LEU A 175 -19.41 8.44 -3.93
N SER A 176 -19.52 8.17 -5.23
CA SER A 176 -20.64 7.41 -5.80
C SER A 176 -20.28 6.82 -7.18
N ALA A 177 -20.90 5.68 -7.50
CA ALA A 177 -20.91 5.10 -8.85
C ALA A 177 -22.31 4.50 -9.07
N ARG A 178 -23.08 5.05 -10.03
CA ARG A 178 -24.47 4.64 -10.27
C ARG A 178 -24.84 4.78 -11.74
N VAL A 179 -25.72 3.88 -12.20
CA VAL A 179 -26.33 3.99 -13.53
C VAL A 179 -27.61 4.82 -13.45
N PHE A 180 -27.79 5.67 -14.42
CA PHE A 180 -28.94 6.55 -14.60
C PHE A 180 -29.55 6.35 -15.99
N ALA A 181 -30.83 6.69 -16.14
CA ALA A 181 -31.47 6.79 -17.44
C ALA A 181 -30.78 7.88 -18.31
N ALA A 182 -31.22 8.03 -19.55
CA ALA A 182 -30.68 8.98 -20.52
C ALA A 182 -30.65 10.45 -20.02
N ASP A 183 -31.53 10.80 -19.08
CA ASP A 183 -31.60 12.13 -18.47
C ASP A 183 -30.43 12.42 -17.49
N GLY A 184 -29.68 11.41 -17.09
CA GLY A 184 -28.57 11.52 -16.14
C GLY A 184 -29.02 11.81 -14.68
N VAL A 185 -30.31 11.73 -14.37
CA VAL A 185 -30.88 12.10 -13.07
C VAL A 185 -31.71 10.96 -12.47
N THR A 186 -32.45 10.24 -13.29
CA THR A 186 -33.31 9.12 -12.84
C THR A 186 -32.47 7.86 -12.63
N PRO A 187 -32.27 7.36 -11.39
CA PRO A 187 -31.44 6.18 -11.14
C PRO A 187 -32.09 4.92 -11.73
N VAL A 188 -31.26 4.05 -12.31
CA VAL A 188 -31.62 2.68 -12.72
C VAL A 188 -31.28 1.73 -11.57
N PRO A 189 -32.27 1.15 -10.86
CA PRO A 189 -32.01 0.27 -9.72
C PRO A 189 -31.28 -1.01 -10.12
N ALA A 190 -30.24 -1.38 -9.37
CA ALA A 190 -29.50 -2.65 -9.49
C ALA A 190 -29.05 -2.97 -10.93
N ALA A 191 -28.61 -1.96 -11.69
CA ALA A 191 -28.11 -2.16 -13.06
C ALA A 191 -26.83 -3.00 -13.05
N ALA A 192 -26.86 -4.12 -13.79
CA ALA A 192 -25.68 -4.97 -14.04
C ALA A 192 -24.89 -4.53 -15.28
N SER A 193 -25.49 -3.65 -16.10
CA SER A 193 -24.94 -3.12 -17.36
C SER A 193 -25.35 -1.66 -17.55
N ILE A 194 -24.76 -1.01 -18.54
CA ILE A 194 -25.20 0.31 -19.02
C ILE A 194 -26.02 0.08 -20.29
N GLY A 195 -27.35 0.17 -20.20
CA GLY A 195 -28.25 0.01 -21.35
C GLY A 195 -28.09 1.10 -22.40
N PRO A 196 -28.72 0.93 -23.61
CA PRO A 196 -28.72 1.95 -24.63
C PRO A 196 -29.26 3.29 -24.12
N ASN A 197 -28.50 4.36 -24.34
CA ASN A 197 -28.71 5.74 -23.85
C ASN A 197 -28.59 5.92 -22.32
N GLU A 198 -28.41 4.85 -21.52
CA GLU A 198 -28.13 4.98 -20.10
C GLU A 198 -26.73 5.53 -19.84
N ARG A 199 -26.52 6.02 -18.62
CA ARG A 199 -25.29 6.71 -18.20
C ARG A 199 -24.78 6.16 -16.87
N LEU A 200 -23.53 5.73 -16.81
CA LEU A 200 -22.83 5.47 -15.54
C LEU A 200 -22.13 6.76 -15.10
N ILE A 201 -22.58 7.30 -13.97
CA ILE A 201 -21.95 8.48 -13.37
C ILE A 201 -21.13 8.06 -12.16
N VAL A 202 -19.82 8.29 -12.24
CA VAL A 202 -18.86 8.07 -11.15
C VAL A 202 -18.42 9.43 -10.63
N THR A 203 -18.64 9.67 -9.34
CA THR A 203 -18.16 10.88 -8.66
C THR A 203 -17.10 10.49 -7.66
N TYR A 204 -15.95 11.15 -7.70
CA TYR A 204 -14.85 10.94 -6.77
C TYR A 204 -14.23 12.29 -6.39
N ARG A 205 -13.40 12.28 -5.34
CA ARG A 205 -12.63 13.46 -4.94
C ARG A 205 -11.16 13.11 -4.72
N THR A 206 -10.31 14.08 -5.00
CA THR A 206 -8.87 13.98 -4.76
C THR A 206 -8.32 15.33 -4.31
N ARG A 207 -7.06 15.38 -3.89
CA ARG A 207 -6.35 16.59 -3.48
C ARG A 207 -5.13 16.81 -4.35
N LEU A 208 -4.54 18.01 -4.27
CA LEU A 208 -3.25 18.30 -4.88
C LEU A 208 -2.12 17.69 -4.04
N ASP A 209 -1.06 17.29 -4.71
CA ASP A 209 0.19 16.89 -4.06
C ASP A 209 0.85 18.05 -3.34
N ALA A 210 1.51 17.78 -2.22
CA ALA A 210 2.14 18.81 -1.39
C ALA A 210 3.21 19.64 -2.12
N ASN A 211 3.84 19.08 -3.16
CA ASN A 211 4.86 19.76 -3.98
C ASN A 211 4.28 20.60 -5.12
N THR A 212 2.96 20.64 -5.29
CA THR A 212 2.30 21.33 -6.39
C THR A 212 2.58 22.82 -6.36
N GLN A 213 2.96 23.40 -7.52
CA GLN A 213 3.31 24.79 -7.68
C GLN A 213 2.12 25.62 -8.14
N ASP A 214 2.12 26.91 -7.78
CA ASP A 214 1.09 27.84 -8.22
C ASP A 214 1.11 28.06 -9.74
N GLY A 215 -0.08 28.26 -10.33
CA GLY A 215 -0.26 28.51 -11.76
C GLY A 215 -0.08 27.28 -12.66
N VAL A 216 0.22 26.11 -12.13
CA VAL A 216 0.35 24.89 -12.93
C VAL A 216 -1.02 24.43 -13.43
N ALA A 217 -1.09 24.05 -14.70
CA ALA A 217 -2.26 23.42 -15.28
C ALA A 217 -2.10 21.89 -15.20
N LEU A 218 -2.97 21.23 -14.44
CA LEU A 218 -2.99 19.79 -14.24
C LEU A 218 -4.12 19.18 -15.07
N THR A 219 -3.76 18.43 -16.11
CA THR A 219 -4.73 17.74 -16.97
C THR A 219 -4.90 16.30 -16.52
N ASN A 220 -6.12 15.99 -16.10
CA ASN A 220 -6.52 14.67 -15.62
C ASN A 220 -7.33 13.96 -16.71
N VAL A 221 -6.84 12.83 -17.21
CA VAL A 221 -7.42 12.03 -18.29
C VAL A 221 -8.10 10.79 -17.73
N ALA A 222 -9.35 10.54 -18.13
CA ALA A 222 -10.04 9.32 -17.74
C ALA A 222 -10.89 8.76 -18.87
N GLY A 223 -11.19 7.45 -18.80
CA GLY A 223 -12.02 6.82 -19.81
C GLY A 223 -12.38 5.37 -19.52
N ALA A 224 -13.19 4.81 -20.42
CA ALA A 224 -13.56 3.41 -20.46
C ALA A 224 -12.49 2.61 -21.22
N VAL A 225 -11.79 1.72 -20.52
CA VAL A 225 -10.68 0.95 -21.11
C VAL A 225 -11.08 -0.44 -21.56
N GLN A 226 -12.18 -0.98 -21.01
CA GLN A 226 -12.74 -2.26 -21.43
C GLN A 226 -14.23 -2.32 -21.15
N TRP A 227 -14.99 -2.97 -22.02
CA TRP A 227 -16.39 -3.37 -21.82
C TRP A 227 -16.73 -4.54 -22.74
N PHE A 228 -17.84 -5.22 -22.47
CA PHE A 228 -18.31 -6.35 -23.23
C PHE A 228 -19.69 -6.07 -23.82
N ASN A 229 -20.01 -6.76 -24.92
CA ASN A 229 -21.31 -6.67 -25.59
C ASN A 229 -22.40 -7.55 -24.96
N ASP A 230 -22.05 -8.42 -24.01
CA ASP A 230 -22.96 -9.33 -23.32
C ASP A 230 -22.42 -9.66 -21.92
N ASP A 231 -23.23 -10.31 -21.09
CA ASP A 231 -22.87 -10.71 -19.74
C ASP A 231 -21.84 -11.86 -19.74
N ASP A 232 -21.34 -12.23 -18.54
CA ASP A 232 -20.31 -13.25 -18.37
C ASP A 232 -20.84 -14.69 -18.55
N ASN A 233 -22.15 -14.89 -18.64
CA ASN A 233 -22.76 -16.19 -18.95
C ASN A 233 -22.62 -16.55 -20.45
N ASN A 234 -22.41 -15.56 -21.32
CA ASN A 234 -22.16 -15.81 -22.71
C ASN A 234 -20.67 -16.07 -23.01
N PRO A 235 -20.26 -17.31 -23.31
CA PRO A 235 -18.85 -17.62 -23.59
C PRO A 235 -18.33 -16.98 -24.89
N ASN A 236 -19.23 -16.47 -25.75
CA ASN A 236 -18.90 -15.84 -27.02
C ASN A 236 -18.98 -14.31 -26.97
N ARG A 237 -19.10 -13.73 -25.74
CA ARG A 237 -19.10 -12.28 -25.61
C ARG A 237 -17.80 -11.65 -26.12
N ILE A 238 -17.90 -10.47 -26.67
CA ILE A 238 -16.79 -9.77 -27.30
C ILE A 238 -16.37 -8.59 -26.43
N ALA A 239 -15.07 -8.53 -26.12
CA ALA A 239 -14.47 -7.42 -25.42
C ALA A 239 -14.13 -6.26 -26.37
N SER A 240 -14.54 -5.07 -26.02
CA SER A 240 -14.01 -3.82 -26.57
C SER A 240 -12.88 -3.34 -25.66
N ASN A 241 -11.63 -3.35 -26.16
CA ASN A 241 -10.47 -2.87 -25.41
C ASN A 241 -10.00 -1.53 -25.98
N ARG A 242 -9.68 -0.59 -25.10
CA ARG A 242 -9.23 0.75 -25.44
C ARG A 242 -8.03 1.15 -24.57
N THR A 243 -7.23 2.06 -25.07
CA THR A 243 -6.12 2.66 -24.33
C THR A 243 -6.37 4.16 -24.22
N LEU A 244 -6.12 4.71 -23.03
CA LEU A 244 -6.15 6.16 -22.85
C LEU A 244 -4.95 6.79 -23.55
N THR A 245 -5.17 7.91 -24.21
CA THR A 245 -4.16 8.67 -24.97
C THR A 245 -3.90 10.03 -24.33
N ASN A 246 -4.66 11.03 -24.70
CA ASN A 246 -4.50 12.41 -24.20
C ASN A 246 -5.83 13.05 -23.74
N GLY A 247 -6.96 12.35 -23.91
CA GLY A 247 -8.26 12.81 -23.50
C GLY A 247 -8.60 14.20 -24.03
N THR A 248 -8.45 14.45 -25.34
CA THR A 248 -8.69 15.78 -25.93
C THR A 248 -10.10 16.27 -25.60
N PRO A 249 -10.28 17.35 -24.82
CA PRO A 249 -11.59 17.83 -24.43
C PRO A 249 -12.48 18.15 -25.63
N GLY A 250 -13.75 17.74 -25.57
CA GLY A 250 -14.75 18.01 -26.60
C GLY A 250 -14.77 17.02 -27.77
N ILE A 251 -13.97 15.99 -27.74
CA ILE A 251 -14.09 14.81 -28.63
C ILE A 251 -14.95 13.78 -27.94
N ALA A 252 -16.07 13.41 -28.54
CA ALA A 252 -17.00 12.44 -27.99
C ALA A 252 -16.52 11.00 -28.30
N ASP A 253 -15.69 10.46 -27.43
CA ASP A 253 -15.21 9.08 -27.53
C ASP A 253 -15.09 8.40 -26.15
N HIS A 254 -14.31 7.31 -26.06
CA HIS A 254 -14.17 6.49 -24.86
C HIS A 254 -13.34 7.16 -23.74
N GLU A 255 -12.74 8.31 -23.96
CA GLU A 255 -11.95 9.06 -22.99
C GLU A 255 -12.27 10.57 -23.04
N ASP A 256 -11.99 11.25 -21.94
CA ASP A 256 -12.04 12.73 -21.87
C ASP A 256 -11.03 13.24 -20.84
N ALA A 257 -10.71 14.50 -20.89
CA ALA A 257 -9.80 15.16 -19.98
C ALA A 257 -10.43 16.40 -19.34
N HIS A 258 -10.05 16.66 -18.09
CA HIS A 258 -10.37 17.89 -17.41
C HIS A 258 -9.10 18.54 -16.88
N THR A 259 -8.93 19.84 -17.18
CA THR A 259 -7.77 20.60 -16.72
C THR A 259 -8.15 21.48 -15.55
N VAL A 260 -7.38 21.36 -14.47
CA VAL A 260 -7.48 22.19 -13.27
C VAL A 260 -6.31 23.17 -13.25
N THR A 261 -6.56 24.45 -13.03
CA THR A 261 -5.50 25.41 -12.73
C THR A 261 -5.26 25.47 -11.23
N VAL A 262 -4.03 25.26 -10.83
CA VAL A 262 -3.63 25.37 -9.42
C VAL A 262 -3.57 26.85 -9.04
N ASN A 263 -4.25 27.23 -7.96
CA ASN A 263 -4.28 28.59 -7.45
C ASN A 263 -3.94 28.58 -5.95
N LEU A 264 -2.64 28.68 -5.65
CA LEU A 264 -2.14 28.69 -4.27
C LEU A 264 -2.11 30.11 -3.73
N GLN A 265 -2.44 30.27 -2.44
CA GLN A 265 -2.40 31.57 -1.75
C GLN A 265 -1.67 31.44 -0.42
N GLY A 266 -0.83 32.42 -0.08
CA GLY A 266 -0.16 32.52 1.19
C GLY A 266 1.24 31.90 1.24
N PHE A 267 1.64 31.44 2.43
CA PHE A 267 2.93 30.83 2.70
C PHE A 267 2.73 29.35 3.06
N PHE A 268 3.49 28.48 2.40
CA PHE A 268 3.48 27.06 2.66
C PHE A 268 4.82 26.65 3.26
N PHE A 269 4.80 25.91 4.36
CA PHE A 269 5.99 25.57 5.10
C PHE A 269 5.99 24.09 5.48
N ASP A 270 6.60 23.27 4.63
CA ASP A 270 6.68 21.82 4.83
C ASP A 270 7.95 21.47 5.64
N LYS A 271 7.85 20.48 6.53
CA LYS A 271 8.97 19.88 7.23
C LYS A 271 8.84 18.37 7.19
N THR A 272 9.85 17.68 6.65
CA THR A 272 9.89 16.22 6.55
C THR A 272 11.17 15.69 7.18
N VAL A 273 11.18 14.38 7.51
CA VAL A 273 12.32 13.72 8.10
C VAL A 273 12.69 12.45 7.33
N ALA A 274 13.99 12.24 7.15
CA ALA A 274 14.58 11.01 6.64
C ALA A 274 15.57 10.46 7.66
N ASP A 275 15.68 9.16 7.79
CA ASP A 275 16.73 8.49 8.56
C ASP A 275 17.88 8.10 7.63
N LEU A 276 19.03 8.75 7.80
CA LEU A 276 20.22 8.51 6.99
C LEU A 276 20.93 7.20 7.34
N THR A 277 20.71 6.68 8.54
CA THR A 277 21.35 5.45 9.02
C THR A 277 20.67 4.23 8.41
N SER A 278 19.34 4.17 8.43
CA SER A 278 18.54 3.09 7.83
C SER A 278 18.25 3.30 6.35
N GLY A 279 18.31 4.56 5.86
CA GLY A 279 17.93 4.95 4.50
C GLY A 279 16.43 5.17 4.31
N ALA A 280 15.63 5.19 5.37
CA ALA A 280 14.18 5.43 5.29
C ALA A 280 13.86 6.89 4.95
N ASN A 281 12.99 7.10 3.94
CA ASN A 281 12.52 8.42 3.53
C ASN A 281 11.10 8.31 2.92
N PRO A 282 10.04 8.87 3.55
CA PRO A 282 10.06 9.47 4.89
C PRO A 282 10.38 8.46 6.00
N ALA A 283 11.00 8.95 7.10
CA ALA A 283 11.24 8.13 8.27
C ALA A 283 10.03 8.19 9.20
N THR A 284 9.43 7.04 9.49
CA THR A 284 8.36 6.89 10.49
C THR A 284 8.88 6.30 11.79
N THR A 285 10.01 5.58 11.72
CA THR A 285 10.72 4.99 12.85
C THR A 285 12.22 5.28 12.77
N ALA A 286 12.92 5.28 13.89
CA ALA A 286 14.37 5.36 13.98
C ALA A 286 14.90 4.66 15.23
N ALA A 287 16.17 4.24 15.22
CA ALA A 287 16.84 3.71 16.40
C ALA A 287 17.62 4.80 17.16
N PRO A 288 17.83 4.65 18.47
CA PRO A 288 18.73 5.52 19.22
C PRO A 288 20.13 5.55 18.58
N GLY A 289 20.68 6.75 18.46
CA GLY A 289 21.97 6.96 17.80
C GLY A 289 21.92 7.17 16.31
N ASP A 290 20.77 7.00 15.65
CA ASP A 290 20.61 7.27 14.23
C ASP A 290 20.77 8.75 13.90
N THR A 291 21.15 9.03 12.66
CA THR A 291 21.27 10.38 12.12
C THR A 291 20.03 10.68 11.27
N LEU A 292 19.25 11.65 11.73
CA LEU A 292 18.08 12.14 11.03
C LEU A 292 18.42 13.36 10.19
N ARG A 293 17.91 13.40 8.96
CA ARG A 293 17.92 14.58 8.11
C ARG A 293 16.53 15.20 8.07
N TYR A 294 16.43 16.42 8.54
CA TYR A 294 15.24 17.24 8.39
C TYR A 294 15.36 18.09 7.13
N THR A 295 14.25 18.18 6.38
CA THR A 295 14.13 19.02 5.19
C THR A 295 13.01 20.02 5.45
N LEU A 296 13.33 21.30 5.41
CA LEU A 296 12.43 22.42 5.55
C LEU A 296 12.25 23.07 4.18
N ARG A 297 11.02 23.15 3.70
CA ARG A 297 10.68 23.80 2.43
C ARG A 297 9.67 24.89 2.66
N PHE A 298 10.11 26.14 2.57
CA PHE A 298 9.23 27.30 2.68
C PHE A 298 8.95 27.90 1.32
N ARG A 299 7.69 28.11 0.99
CA ARG A 299 7.25 28.64 -0.31
C ARG A 299 6.39 29.89 -0.13
N THR A 300 6.66 30.90 -0.97
CA THR A 300 5.76 32.02 -1.19
C THR A 300 4.92 31.74 -2.44
N THR A 301 3.70 32.25 -2.50
CA THR A 301 2.83 32.13 -3.68
C THR A 301 2.55 33.51 -4.29
N ASP A 302 1.61 34.23 -3.76
CA ASP A 302 1.11 35.53 -4.26
C ASP A 302 1.87 36.74 -3.73
N GLN A 303 2.78 36.56 -2.76
CA GLN A 303 3.53 37.64 -2.11
C GLN A 303 5.03 37.38 -2.07
N ALA A 304 5.83 38.41 -2.36
CA ALA A 304 7.26 38.37 -2.08
C ALA A 304 7.52 38.57 -0.58
N LEU A 305 8.52 37.87 -0.04
CA LEU A 305 8.87 37.97 1.37
C LEU A 305 10.36 38.36 1.53
N ASN A 306 10.62 39.42 2.25
CA ASN A 306 11.97 39.95 2.41
C ASN A 306 12.41 39.93 3.87
N ASN A 307 13.71 39.63 4.08
CA ASN A 307 14.39 39.65 5.38
C ASN A 307 13.68 38.86 6.47
N PHE A 308 13.07 37.74 6.12
CA PHE A 308 12.46 36.84 7.10
C PHE A 308 13.48 35.83 7.64
N ARG A 309 13.12 35.07 8.67
CA ARG A 309 13.92 33.98 9.23
C ARG A 309 13.11 32.70 9.38
N ILE A 310 13.79 31.55 9.27
CA ILE A 310 13.30 30.24 9.69
C ILE A 310 14.03 29.87 10.97
N PHE A 311 13.24 29.50 11.98
CA PHE A 311 13.70 29.14 13.31
C PHE A 311 13.16 27.79 13.72
N ASP A 312 14.05 26.93 14.22
CA ASP A 312 13.74 25.60 14.69
C ASP A 312 14.54 25.30 15.94
N GLU A 313 13.88 25.01 17.04
CA GLU A 313 14.52 24.67 18.33
C GLU A 313 14.35 23.19 18.61
N LEU A 314 15.43 22.45 18.43
CA LEU A 314 15.46 21.01 18.65
C LEU A 314 15.06 20.68 20.10
N ASP A 315 14.28 19.60 20.25
CA ASP A 315 13.73 19.15 21.54
C ASP A 315 12.79 20.14 22.24
N ALA A 316 12.33 21.20 21.58
CA ALA A 316 11.31 22.07 22.17
C ALA A 316 10.02 21.30 22.53
N LEU A 317 9.72 20.24 21.80
CA LEU A 317 8.55 19.37 21.98
C LEU A 317 8.85 18.04 22.68
N ASN A 318 10.12 17.76 23.03
CA ASN A 318 10.54 16.47 23.58
C ASN A 318 10.94 16.58 25.05
N ALA A 319 10.27 15.85 25.92
CA ALA A 319 10.63 15.73 27.34
C ALA A 319 10.67 14.24 27.74
N PRO A 320 11.82 13.69 28.15
CA PRO A 320 13.16 14.28 28.09
C PRO A 320 13.67 14.50 26.66
N PRO A 321 14.76 15.29 26.47
CA PRO A 321 15.35 15.56 25.17
C PRO A 321 15.77 14.29 24.44
N ALA A 322 15.57 14.27 23.11
CA ALA A 322 15.84 13.11 22.23
C ALA A 322 17.11 13.28 21.37
N PHE A 323 17.52 14.51 21.07
CA PHE A 323 18.70 14.75 20.23
C PHE A 323 19.99 14.84 21.03
N ALA A 324 21.10 14.41 20.43
CA ALA A 324 22.44 14.51 21.01
C ALA A 324 23.00 15.91 20.77
N ALA A 325 23.34 16.61 21.84
CA ALA A 325 23.91 17.98 21.80
C ALA A 325 25.18 18.05 20.94
N GLY A 326 25.31 19.12 20.15
CA GLY A 326 26.49 19.37 19.32
C GLY A 326 26.58 18.56 18.03
N THR A 327 25.52 17.79 17.69
CA THR A 327 25.49 16.98 16.47
C THR A 327 24.79 17.66 15.29
N LEU A 328 24.11 18.78 15.53
CA LEU A 328 23.44 19.57 14.50
C LEU A 328 24.42 20.06 13.44
N THR A 329 24.15 19.76 12.17
CA THR A 329 24.96 20.19 11.03
C THR A 329 24.06 20.69 9.91
N LEU A 330 24.28 21.91 9.42
CA LEU A 330 23.58 22.43 8.23
C LEU A 330 24.12 21.75 6.98
N VAL A 331 23.24 21.27 6.12
CA VAL A 331 23.56 20.56 4.86
C VAL A 331 23.28 21.43 3.66
N THR A 332 22.07 22.01 3.62
CA THR A 332 21.62 22.91 2.52
C THR A 332 21.02 24.16 3.13
N VAL A 333 21.39 25.31 2.61
CA VAL A 333 20.81 26.60 2.97
C VAL A 333 20.66 27.47 1.72
N PRO A 334 19.64 28.38 1.65
CA PRO A 334 19.49 29.29 0.55
C PRO A 334 20.70 30.21 0.38
N PRO A 335 21.09 30.56 -0.87
CA PRO A 335 22.20 31.49 -1.12
C PRO A 335 21.99 32.84 -0.45
N GLY A 336 23.03 33.35 0.23
CA GLY A 336 23.01 34.62 0.93
C GLY A 336 22.31 34.61 2.30
N ALA A 337 21.83 33.48 2.76
CA ALA A 337 21.24 33.35 4.09
C ALA A 337 22.32 33.52 5.18
N ASN A 338 21.93 34.16 6.28
CA ASN A 338 22.78 34.31 7.46
C ASN A 338 22.54 33.14 8.44
N THR A 339 23.54 32.28 8.57
CA THR A 339 23.52 31.07 9.42
C THR A 339 24.24 31.23 10.77
N THR A 340 24.81 32.40 11.07
CA THR A 340 25.66 32.61 12.25
C THR A 340 24.92 32.46 13.59
N PHE A 341 23.62 32.43 13.57
CA PHE A 341 22.74 32.25 14.73
C PHE A 341 22.38 30.79 14.99
N THR A 342 22.66 29.90 14.03
CA THR A 342 22.49 28.44 14.23
C THR A 342 23.57 27.94 15.22
N ASN A 343 23.14 27.18 16.23
CA ASN A 343 23.99 26.72 17.31
C ASN A 343 23.64 25.26 17.67
N GLY A 344 24.59 24.35 17.52
CA GLY A 344 24.42 22.92 17.80
C GLY A 344 24.24 22.56 19.26
N THR A 345 24.49 23.50 20.18
CA THR A 345 24.27 23.35 21.63
C THR A 345 23.36 24.44 22.20
N GLY A 346 22.63 25.16 21.30
CA GLY A 346 21.66 26.20 21.70
C GLY A 346 20.31 25.60 22.10
N GLY A 347 19.37 26.53 22.39
CA GLY A 347 18.00 26.19 22.80
C GLY A 347 17.87 25.93 24.31
N ALA A 348 16.64 25.81 24.79
CA ALA A 348 16.34 25.59 26.21
C ALA A 348 16.89 24.24 26.72
N ASN A 349 16.96 23.25 25.86
CA ASN A 349 17.45 21.90 26.18
C ASN A 349 18.94 21.69 25.84
N GLY A 350 19.61 22.69 25.24
CA GLY A 350 21.03 22.60 24.87
C GLY A 350 21.33 21.62 23.73
N THR A 351 20.33 21.20 22.97
CA THR A 351 20.45 20.15 21.94
C THR A 351 20.56 20.71 20.53
N GLY A 352 20.27 22.00 20.32
CA GLY A 352 20.51 22.72 19.08
C GLY A 352 19.39 23.68 18.71
N VAL A 353 19.76 24.70 17.94
CA VAL A 353 18.86 25.66 17.31
C VAL A 353 19.29 25.88 15.86
N VAL A 354 18.38 25.71 14.92
CA VAL A 354 18.51 26.19 13.55
C VAL A 354 17.88 27.59 13.49
N ASP A 355 18.68 28.62 13.22
CA ASP A 355 18.21 30.00 13.06
C ASP A 355 18.83 30.60 11.78
N ILE A 356 18.08 30.53 10.68
CA ILE A 356 18.49 30.97 9.35
C ILE A 356 17.81 32.30 9.07
N ARG A 357 18.59 33.35 8.95
CA ARG A 357 18.10 34.74 8.80
C ARG A 357 18.43 35.35 7.46
N SER A 358 17.90 36.56 7.22
CA SER A 358 18.09 37.34 6.00
C SER A 358 17.62 36.63 4.73
N LEU A 359 16.57 35.83 4.88
CA LEU A 359 15.95 35.14 3.77
C LEU A 359 15.10 36.11 2.92
N ASN A 360 15.24 36.04 1.59
CA ASN A 360 14.47 36.83 0.65
C ASN A 360 13.92 35.91 -0.45
N LEU A 361 12.62 35.95 -0.65
CA LEU A 361 11.94 35.15 -1.69
C LEU A 361 11.07 36.05 -2.57
N PRO A 362 11.15 35.94 -3.90
CA PRO A 362 10.21 36.52 -4.80
C PRO A 362 8.83 35.86 -4.71
N ILE A 363 7.85 36.35 -5.40
CA ILE A 363 6.59 35.64 -5.68
C ILE A 363 6.93 34.28 -6.31
N ASN A 364 6.24 33.20 -5.88
CA ASN A 364 6.52 31.83 -6.25
C ASN A 364 7.94 31.35 -5.90
N GLY A 365 8.58 32.01 -4.95
CA GLY A 365 9.91 31.64 -4.48
C GLY A 365 9.90 30.49 -3.48
N THR A 366 10.98 29.68 -3.46
CA THR A 366 11.16 28.57 -2.51
C THR A 366 12.50 28.70 -1.81
N ALA A 367 12.49 28.53 -0.48
CA ALA A 367 13.67 28.32 0.34
C ALA A 367 13.74 26.85 0.78
N LEU A 368 14.87 26.20 0.52
CA LEU A 368 15.17 24.84 0.97
C LEU A 368 16.28 24.88 2.02
N ILE A 369 16.00 24.34 3.18
CA ILE A 369 16.97 24.18 4.27
C ILE A 369 17.02 22.69 4.65
N GLN A 370 18.20 22.14 4.74
CA GLN A 370 18.40 20.79 5.23
C GLN A 370 19.44 20.82 6.36
N PHE A 371 19.18 20.06 7.40
CA PHE A 371 20.12 19.83 8.48
C PHE A 371 20.06 18.39 8.97
N ASP A 372 21.21 17.92 9.45
CA ASP A 372 21.36 16.62 10.07
C ASP A 372 21.50 16.79 11.58
N VAL A 373 20.91 15.88 12.33
CA VAL A 373 21.04 15.80 13.78
C VAL A 373 21.00 14.33 14.21
N ARG A 374 21.76 13.98 15.22
CA ARG A 374 21.84 12.62 15.74
C ARG A 374 20.90 12.45 16.94
N LEU A 375 20.21 11.33 17.00
CA LEU A 375 19.48 10.90 18.18
C LEU A 375 20.45 10.51 19.31
N ARG A 376 20.01 10.62 20.57
CA ARG A 376 20.78 10.14 21.71
C ARG A 376 21.01 8.63 21.60
N PRO A 377 22.14 8.11 22.17
CA PRO A 377 22.49 6.69 22.04
C PRO A 377 21.58 5.75 22.84
N ALA A 378 20.76 6.30 23.76
CA ALA A 378 19.75 5.55 24.50
C ALA A 378 18.46 6.36 24.58
N LEU A 379 17.38 5.78 24.12
CA LEU A 379 16.03 6.33 24.14
C LEU A 379 15.03 5.20 24.37
N PRO A 380 13.93 5.43 25.13
CA PRO A 380 12.91 4.42 25.37
C PRO A 380 12.21 3.96 24.08
N ASN A 381 11.94 2.68 24.00
CA ASN A 381 11.13 2.13 22.91
C ASN A 381 9.74 2.76 22.87
N GLY A 382 9.23 3.05 21.67
CA GLY A 382 7.95 3.70 21.47
C GLY A 382 7.92 5.20 21.77
N LYS A 383 9.06 5.83 22.18
CA LYS A 383 9.12 7.29 22.35
C LYS A 383 8.87 7.96 21.00
N ILE A 384 7.94 8.92 20.98
CA ILE A 384 7.73 9.78 19.81
C ILE A 384 8.67 10.98 19.95
N VAL A 385 9.53 11.19 18.95
CA VAL A 385 10.37 12.37 18.80
C VAL A 385 9.65 13.31 17.85
N SER A 386 9.26 14.49 18.33
CA SER A 386 8.53 15.50 17.58
C SER A 386 9.39 16.73 17.37
N ASP A 387 9.27 17.35 16.20
CA ASP A 387 10.00 18.57 15.86
C ASP A 387 9.16 19.47 14.96
N GLN A 388 9.25 20.82 15.14
CA GLN A 388 8.45 21.78 14.41
C GLN A 388 9.16 23.13 14.30
N ALA A 389 9.25 23.64 13.08
CA ALA A 389 9.89 24.91 12.79
C ALA A 389 8.87 26.04 12.62
N VAL A 390 9.32 27.27 12.72
CA VAL A 390 8.51 28.47 12.49
C VAL A 390 9.21 29.46 11.57
N ALA A 391 8.45 30.08 10.67
CA ALA A 391 8.90 31.23 9.88
C ALA A 391 8.45 32.54 10.56
N ARG A 392 9.35 33.51 10.66
CA ARG A 392 9.12 34.76 11.38
C ARG A 392 9.58 35.97 10.58
N LEU A 393 8.84 37.07 10.69
CA LEU A 393 9.26 38.40 10.22
C LEU A 393 10.38 38.97 11.13
N PRO A 394 11.08 40.04 10.71
CA PRO A 394 12.11 40.70 11.54
C PRO A 394 11.61 41.19 12.89
N ASN A 395 10.34 41.53 12.98
CA ASN A 395 9.67 41.96 14.22
C ASN A 395 9.25 40.77 15.12
N ASN A 396 9.68 39.57 14.80
CA ASN A 396 9.41 38.29 15.49
C ASN A 396 7.96 37.74 15.33
N THR A 397 7.13 38.36 14.50
CA THR A 397 5.80 37.83 14.18
C THR A 397 5.92 36.50 13.44
N VAL A 398 5.23 35.45 13.90
CA VAL A 398 5.12 34.16 13.20
C VAL A 398 4.21 34.34 12.00
N ILE A 399 4.68 33.91 10.83
CA ILE A 399 3.92 33.95 9.56
C ILE A 399 3.56 32.58 9.04
N ALA A 400 4.26 31.55 9.46
CA ALA A 400 3.94 30.15 9.19
C ALA A 400 4.60 29.25 10.23
N VAL A 401 3.97 28.13 10.50
CA VAL A 401 4.48 26.99 11.28
C VAL A 401 4.68 25.85 10.32
N SER A 402 5.71 25.02 10.52
CA SER A 402 5.97 23.90 9.64
C SER A 402 4.92 22.80 9.79
N ASP A 403 4.59 22.17 8.70
CA ASP A 403 3.67 21.07 8.58
C ASP A 403 4.39 19.82 8.03
N ASP A 404 4.02 18.63 8.49
CA ASP A 404 4.54 17.37 7.91
C ASP A 404 3.48 16.73 7.00
N PRO A 405 3.59 16.86 5.68
CA PRO A 405 2.64 16.30 4.75
C PRO A 405 2.56 14.77 4.78
N ASN A 406 3.50 14.08 5.45
CA ASN A 406 3.46 12.63 5.59
C ASN A 406 2.52 12.17 6.72
N VAL A 407 2.04 13.07 7.59
CA VAL A 407 1.13 12.72 8.69
C VAL A 407 -0.30 12.51 8.18
N ASN A 408 -0.80 13.42 7.35
CA ASN A 408 -2.19 13.39 6.87
C ASN A 408 -2.32 13.60 5.34
N GLY A 409 -1.21 13.79 4.61
CA GLY A 409 -1.17 14.07 3.17
C GLY A 409 -1.60 15.49 2.80
N ILE A 410 -1.67 16.41 3.76
CA ILE A 410 -2.08 17.79 3.58
C ILE A 410 -0.91 18.71 3.94
N ALA A 411 -0.64 19.71 3.12
CA ALA A 411 0.37 20.73 3.39
C ALA A 411 -0.27 22.11 3.17
N VAL A 412 -1.04 22.58 4.15
CA VAL A 412 -1.78 23.85 4.04
C VAL A 412 -1.64 24.68 5.30
N PRO A 413 -1.65 26.01 5.19
CA PRO A 413 -1.76 26.88 6.36
C PRO A 413 -3.03 26.57 7.17
N GLY A 414 -2.86 26.35 8.47
CA GLY A 414 -3.95 26.06 9.40
C GLY A 414 -4.16 24.60 9.75
N ASP A 415 -3.29 23.71 9.23
CA ASP A 415 -3.25 22.28 9.54
C ASP A 415 -1.80 21.85 9.80
N GLU A 416 -1.18 22.47 10.80
CA GLU A 416 0.25 22.33 11.07
C GLU A 416 0.54 21.09 11.92
N ASP A 417 0.80 19.96 11.29
CA ASP A 417 1.25 18.73 11.93
C ASP A 417 2.75 18.76 12.27
N THR A 418 3.08 18.29 13.47
CA THR A 418 4.49 18.14 13.85
C THR A 418 5.14 16.98 13.11
N THR A 419 6.38 17.17 12.64
CA THR A 419 7.20 16.07 12.10
C THR A 419 7.56 15.09 13.22
N ARG A 420 7.28 13.79 13.02
CA ARG A 420 7.39 12.75 14.07
C ARG A 420 8.14 11.53 13.59
N VAL A 421 8.93 10.97 14.54
CA VAL A 421 9.58 9.67 14.38
C VAL A 421 9.35 8.87 15.66
N THR A 422 8.94 7.60 15.53
CA THR A 422 8.81 6.69 16.67
C THR A 422 10.11 5.92 16.89
N ILE A 423 10.63 5.93 18.11
CA ILE A 423 11.85 5.21 18.46
C ILE A 423 11.57 3.72 18.55
N VAL A 424 12.44 2.94 17.89
CA VAL A 424 12.51 1.48 18.02
C VAL A 424 13.82 1.15 18.70
N SER A 425 13.76 0.65 19.93
CA SER A 425 14.92 0.32 20.76
C SER A 425 14.70 -0.97 21.54
N ALA A 426 15.79 -1.57 22.01
CA ALA A 426 15.74 -2.73 22.90
C ALA A 426 17.05 -2.82 23.70
N PRO A 427 17.01 -3.30 24.95
CA PRO A 427 18.21 -3.70 25.66
C PRO A 427 18.80 -4.98 25.08
N ALA A 428 20.10 -5.16 25.21
CA ALA A 428 20.82 -6.37 24.84
C ALA A 428 21.96 -6.59 25.86
N PHE A 429 22.05 -7.82 26.39
CA PHE A 429 23.06 -8.09 27.42
C PHE A 429 24.22 -8.92 26.87
N VAL A 430 25.45 -8.51 27.31
CA VAL A 430 26.61 -9.37 27.32
C VAL A 430 26.79 -9.85 28.75
N ILE A 431 26.81 -11.14 28.97
CA ILE A 431 26.87 -11.81 30.26
C ILE A 431 28.05 -12.77 30.22
N GLN A 432 29.14 -12.45 30.96
CA GLN A 432 30.30 -13.31 31.04
C GLN A 432 30.43 -13.90 32.44
N LYS A 433 30.86 -15.15 32.52
CA LYS A 433 31.09 -15.84 33.80
C LYS A 433 32.39 -16.62 33.74
N ILE A 434 33.27 -16.32 34.66
CA ILE A 434 34.56 -17.01 34.84
C ILE A 434 34.64 -17.63 36.23
N SER A 435 35.47 -18.65 36.38
CA SER A 435 35.81 -19.24 37.66
C SER A 435 37.30 -19.03 37.99
N THR A 436 37.60 -18.86 39.24
CA THR A 436 38.98 -18.69 39.73
C THR A 436 39.17 -19.54 40.97
N ASP A 437 40.18 -20.39 41.00
CA ASP A 437 40.59 -21.08 42.20
C ASP A 437 41.28 -20.10 43.16
N LEU A 438 40.80 -20.04 44.40
CA LEU A 438 41.33 -19.17 45.44
C LEU A 438 42.37 -19.84 46.34
N THR A 439 42.51 -21.13 46.26
CA THR A 439 43.35 -21.94 47.11
C THR A 439 44.17 -22.95 46.30
N GLY A 440 45.41 -23.22 46.69
CA GLY A 440 46.22 -24.20 45.99
C GLY A 440 46.84 -23.73 44.68
N ASP A 441 46.97 -24.66 43.71
CA ASP A 441 47.48 -24.38 42.37
C ASP A 441 46.35 -23.91 41.47
N PRO A 442 46.37 -22.70 40.94
CA PRO A 442 45.27 -22.12 40.15
C PRO A 442 44.92 -22.89 38.85
N ASN A 443 45.76 -23.87 38.45
CA ASN A 443 45.53 -24.70 37.26
C ASN A 443 44.94 -26.08 37.58
N VAL A 444 44.82 -26.44 38.90
CA VAL A 444 44.38 -27.76 39.35
C VAL A 444 43.43 -27.63 40.53
N LEU A 445 42.15 -27.72 40.30
CA LEU A 445 41.11 -27.64 41.32
C LEU A 445 40.99 -28.94 42.06
N LEU A 446 41.25 -28.95 43.38
CA LEU A 446 41.18 -30.12 44.24
C LEU A 446 39.91 -30.14 45.10
N ALA A 447 39.54 -31.36 45.54
CA ALA A 447 38.44 -31.53 46.50
C ALA A 447 38.70 -30.75 47.81
N GLY A 448 37.74 -29.98 48.27
CA GLY A 448 37.83 -29.13 49.47
C GLY A 448 38.36 -27.72 49.21
N GLU A 449 38.80 -27.38 48.00
CA GLU A 449 39.26 -26.03 47.64
C GLU A 449 38.11 -25.07 47.40
N THR A 450 38.41 -23.78 47.43
CA THR A 450 37.44 -22.70 47.27
C THR A 450 37.54 -22.10 45.86
N LEU A 451 36.46 -22.18 45.15
CA LEU A 451 36.29 -21.62 43.79
C LEU A 451 35.46 -20.33 43.86
N ARG A 452 35.94 -19.26 43.28
CA ARG A 452 35.21 -18.02 43.10
C ARG A 452 34.63 -17.95 41.68
N TYR A 453 33.32 -17.71 41.58
CA TYR A 453 32.70 -17.30 40.34
C TYR A 453 32.62 -15.76 40.27
N THR A 454 32.96 -15.23 39.10
CA THR A 454 32.79 -13.81 38.78
C THR A 454 31.88 -13.69 37.55
N ILE A 455 30.77 -12.98 37.72
CA ILE A 455 29.80 -12.75 36.64
C ILE A 455 29.82 -11.26 36.33
N THR A 456 30.00 -10.92 35.07
CA THR A 456 29.86 -9.54 34.57
C THR A 456 28.67 -9.44 33.65
N VAL A 457 27.83 -8.42 33.84
CA VAL A 457 26.66 -8.14 33.03
C VAL A 457 26.72 -6.71 32.52
N LYS A 458 26.61 -6.52 31.22
CA LYS A 458 26.59 -5.22 30.57
C LYS A 458 25.41 -5.15 29.59
N ASN A 459 24.65 -4.04 29.63
CA ASN A 459 23.65 -3.74 28.60
C ASN A 459 24.33 -3.01 27.43
N ILE A 460 24.54 -3.71 26.33
CA ILE A 460 25.11 -3.19 25.06
C ILE A 460 24.04 -2.72 24.08
N GLY A 461 22.77 -2.83 24.48
CA GLY A 461 21.63 -2.35 23.67
C GLY A 461 21.54 -0.83 23.60
N ASN A 462 20.50 -0.35 23.00
CA ASN A 462 20.21 1.07 22.80
C ASN A 462 18.99 1.56 23.61
N GLU A 463 18.55 0.75 24.58
CA GLU A 463 17.49 1.07 25.55
C GLU A 463 17.96 0.72 26.97
N ASP A 464 17.60 1.58 27.94
CA ASP A 464 17.84 1.30 29.35
C ASP A 464 16.93 0.13 29.78
N ALA A 465 17.51 -0.89 30.40
CA ALA A 465 16.76 -2.01 30.94
C ALA A 465 16.39 -1.76 32.41
N VAL A 466 15.18 -2.21 32.79
CA VAL A 466 14.65 -2.11 34.13
C VAL A 466 14.26 -3.49 34.68
N ASN A 467 14.23 -3.61 36.04
CA ASN A 467 13.92 -4.87 36.70
C ASN A 467 14.81 -6.04 36.25
N VAL A 468 16.07 -5.76 36.00
CA VAL A 468 17.09 -6.76 35.62
C VAL A 468 17.48 -7.60 36.81
N VAL A 469 17.30 -8.90 36.70
CA VAL A 469 17.57 -9.90 37.74
C VAL A 469 18.55 -10.94 37.23
N LEU A 470 19.61 -11.19 37.98
CA LEU A 470 20.55 -12.29 37.79
C LEU A 470 20.19 -13.44 38.71
N ARG A 471 20.07 -14.66 38.15
CA ARG A 471 19.93 -15.93 38.86
C ARG A 471 21.12 -16.82 38.59
N ASP A 472 21.57 -17.51 39.65
CA ASP A 472 22.64 -18.50 39.57
C ASP A 472 22.44 -19.54 40.65
N ALA A 473 22.35 -20.79 40.28
CA ALA A 473 22.23 -21.89 41.22
C ALA A 473 23.62 -22.30 41.74
N VAL A 474 23.72 -22.77 42.99
CA VAL A 474 24.96 -23.38 43.48
C VAL A 474 25.24 -24.66 42.69
N PRO A 475 26.45 -24.78 42.07
CA PRO A 475 26.74 -25.94 41.23
C PRO A 475 26.73 -27.24 42.02
N VAL A 476 26.35 -28.34 41.36
CA VAL A 476 26.41 -29.69 41.95
C VAL A 476 27.85 -30.02 42.34
N ASN A 477 28.03 -30.77 43.43
CA ASN A 477 29.32 -31.12 44.05
C ASN A 477 30.04 -29.92 44.68
N THR A 478 29.36 -28.85 44.99
CA THR A 478 29.90 -27.68 45.72
C THR A 478 28.95 -27.24 46.84
N THR A 479 29.47 -26.45 47.78
CA THR A 479 28.69 -25.83 48.84
C THR A 479 28.97 -24.34 48.83
N TYR A 480 27.92 -23.51 48.86
CA TYR A 480 28.02 -22.06 48.89
C TYR A 480 28.73 -21.59 50.17
N VAL A 481 29.65 -20.66 50.05
CA VAL A 481 30.29 -19.98 51.19
C VAL A 481 29.39 -18.83 51.65
N ALA A 482 28.80 -18.97 52.84
CA ALA A 482 27.84 -17.99 53.36
C ALA A 482 28.46 -16.58 53.45
N GLY A 483 27.71 -15.57 52.98
CA GLY A 483 28.13 -14.17 52.98
C GLY A 483 29.18 -13.80 51.93
N SER A 484 29.53 -14.72 51.00
CA SER A 484 30.53 -14.44 49.96
C SER A 484 30.02 -13.70 48.74
N THR A 485 28.69 -13.57 48.58
CA THR A 485 28.13 -12.86 47.43
C THR A 485 28.36 -11.36 47.51
N THR A 486 28.91 -10.79 46.43
CA THR A 486 29.06 -9.34 46.29
C THR A 486 28.41 -8.82 45.03
N LEU A 487 27.98 -7.56 45.03
CA LEU A 487 27.58 -6.81 43.85
C LEU A 487 28.44 -5.55 43.76
N ASN A 488 29.22 -5.38 42.72
CA ASN A 488 30.16 -4.27 42.51
C ASN A 488 31.14 -4.11 43.68
N GLY A 489 31.57 -5.24 44.25
CA GLY A 489 32.46 -5.26 45.42
C GLY A 489 31.79 -5.03 46.78
N ALA A 490 30.52 -4.65 46.84
CA ALA A 490 29.77 -4.53 48.08
C ALA A 490 29.11 -5.87 48.45
N ALA A 491 29.17 -6.25 49.72
CA ALA A 491 28.57 -7.50 50.22
C ALA A 491 27.02 -7.46 50.07
N VAL A 492 26.46 -8.56 49.61
CA VAL A 492 25.00 -8.77 49.52
C VAL A 492 24.61 -9.82 50.58
N ALA A 493 23.61 -9.50 51.38
CA ALA A 493 23.15 -10.41 52.43
C ALA A 493 22.53 -11.69 51.88
N ASP A 494 22.84 -12.82 52.55
CA ASP A 494 22.22 -14.10 52.25
C ASP A 494 20.70 -14.09 52.49
N VAL A 495 19.97 -14.83 51.70
CA VAL A 495 18.50 -15.01 51.84
C VAL A 495 18.23 -16.41 52.41
N ALA A 496 17.72 -16.47 53.63
CA ALA A 496 17.48 -17.74 54.36
C ALA A 496 18.69 -18.67 54.40
N GLY A 497 19.92 -18.10 54.50
CA GLY A 497 21.17 -18.88 54.55
C GLY A 497 21.67 -19.38 53.20
N LEU A 498 21.04 -18.95 52.11
CA LEU A 498 21.41 -19.28 50.72
C LEU A 498 21.97 -18.08 50.00
N SER A 499 22.73 -18.29 48.94
CA SER A 499 23.12 -17.23 48.03
C SER A 499 21.88 -16.45 47.51
N PRO A 500 21.91 -15.10 47.55
CA PRO A 500 20.82 -14.29 47.01
C PRO A 500 20.57 -14.54 45.52
N LEU A 501 21.54 -15.09 44.78
CA LEU A 501 21.41 -15.42 43.36
C LEU A 501 20.44 -16.59 43.10
N VAL A 502 20.25 -17.51 44.06
CA VAL A 502 19.33 -18.66 43.91
C VAL A 502 17.90 -18.19 43.67
N ASN A 503 17.47 -17.12 44.35
CA ASN A 503 16.13 -16.56 44.20
C ASN A 503 16.07 -15.38 43.23
N GLY A 504 17.22 -14.90 42.77
CA GLY A 504 17.36 -13.78 41.88
C GLY A 504 17.77 -12.49 42.59
N LEU A 505 18.87 -11.93 42.16
CA LEU A 505 19.44 -10.65 42.65
C LEU A 505 19.15 -9.56 41.62
N ALA A 506 18.50 -8.46 42.06
CA ALA A 506 18.38 -7.26 41.24
C ALA A 506 19.74 -6.61 41.07
N ILE A 507 20.28 -6.59 39.88
CA ILE A 507 21.64 -6.11 39.58
C ILE A 507 21.62 -4.69 39.02
N HIS A 508 22.72 -3.98 39.19
CA HIS A 508 22.96 -2.63 38.67
C HIS A 508 24.45 -2.38 38.48
N PRO A 509 24.89 -1.51 37.56
CA PRO A 509 26.29 -1.09 37.46
C PRO A 509 26.63 -0.05 38.56
N PRO A 510 27.92 0.21 38.85
CA PRO A 510 28.35 1.24 39.81
C PRO A 510 27.88 2.66 39.44
N SER A 511 27.71 2.94 38.15
CA SER A 511 27.27 4.24 37.60
C SER A 511 25.81 4.58 37.92
N ASN A 512 24.96 3.56 38.19
CA ASN A 512 23.55 3.74 38.52
C ASN A 512 23.17 2.74 39.64
N PRO A 513 23.20 3.13 40.91
CA PRO A 513 22.99 2.22 42.04
C PRO A 513 21.50 1.82 42.27
N THR A 514 20.62 2.13 41.35
CA THR A 514 19.19 1.72 41.43
C THR A 514 19.06 0.22 41.16
N PRO A 515 18.57 -0.59 42.13
CA PRO A 515 18.42 -2.02 41.94
C PRO A 515 17.59 -2.39 40.69
N GLY A 516 18.12 -3.26 39.84
CA GLY A 516 17.49 -3.68 38.61
C GLY A 516 17.62 -2.71 37.43
N ALA A 517 18.29 -1.56 37.60
CA ALA A 517 18.51 -0.63 36.49
C ALA A 517 19.84 -0.91 35.78
N MET A 518 19.79 -1.23 34.49
CA MET A 518 20.98 -1.43 33.64
C MET A 518 20.94 -0.44 32.47
N PRO A 519 21.54 0.75 32.61
CA PRO A 519 21.58 1.74 31.52
C PRO A 519 22.22 1.19 30.26
N ALA A 520 21.67 1.63 29.11
CA ALA A 520 22.24 1.33 27.81
C ALA A 520 23.64 1.88 27.66
N ASP A 521 24.59 1.04 27.26
CA ASP A 521 25.96 1.42 26.95
C ASP A 521 26.52 0.58 25.81
N PRO A 522 26.23 0.96 24.55
CA PRO A 522 26.75 0.26 23.38
C PRO A 522 28.27 0.42 23.21
N SER A 523 28.90 1.30 24.01
CA SER A 523 30.36 1.48 23.99
C SER A 523 31.11 0.32 24.66
N SER A 524 32.38 0.17 24.33
CA SER A 524 33.25 -0.82 24.95
C SER A 524 33.76 -0.40 26.32
N SER A 525 33.32 0.73 26.88
CA SER A 525 33.81 1.28 28.16
C SER A 525 33.26 0.54 29.37
N PRO A 526 34.09 0.26 30.40
CA PRO A 526 33.70 -0.59 31.55
C PRO A 526 32.71 -0.01 32.56
N PRO A 527 32.41 1.33 32.65
CA PRO A 527 31.70 1.88 33.81
C PRO A 527 30.26 1.37 34.01
N ASN A 528 29.61 0.89 32.97
CA ASN A 528 28.21 0.39 33.02
C ASN A 528 28.12 -1.12 33.16
N THR A 529 29.14 -1.79 33.69
CA THR A 529 29.16 -3.23 33.92
C THR A 529 28.84 -3.52 35.38
N ALA A 530 27.83 -4.34 35.64
CA ALA A 530 27.58 -4.94 36.92
C ALA A 530 28.50 -6.15 37.11
N THR A 531 29.21 -6.20 38.26
CA THR A 531 30.10 -7.29 38.59
C THR A 531 29.61 -7.99 39.87
N ILE A 532 29.34 -9.28 39.74
CA ILE A 532 28.86 -10.14 40.83
C ILE A 532 29.90 -11.21 41.11
N THR A 533 30.24 -11.42 42.38
CA THR A 533 31.09 -12.55 42.79
C THR A 533 30.40 -13.39 43.85
N PHE A 534 30.70 -14.68 43.91
CA PHE A 534 30.35 -15.58 45.00
C PHE A 534 31.32 -16.75 45.04
N ASP A 535 31.50 -17.34 46.23
CA ASP A 535 32.43 -18.43 46.47
C ASP A 535 31.69 -19.73 46.79
N VAL A 536 32.26 -20.82 46.33
CA VAL A 536 31.82 -22.17 46.67
C VAL A 536 33.02 -23.05 47.09
N VAL A 537 32.80 -23.98 48.00
CA VAL A 537 33.78 -25.01 48.36
C VAL A 537 33.45 -26.28 47.62
N VAL A 538 34.43 -26.87 46.96
CA VAL A 538 34.31 -28.15 46.26
C VAL A 538 34.11 -29.26 47.30
N SER A 539 33.15 -30.15 47.05
CA SER A 539 32.87 -31.28 47.95
C SER A 539 34.15 -32.13 48.19
N PRO A 540 34.51 -32.44 49.44
CA PRO A 540 35.68 -33.23 49.74
C PRO A 540 35.57 -34.69 49.26
N THR A 541 34.39 -35.12 48.84
CA THR A 541 34.12 -36.48 48.35
C THR A 541 33.90 -36.55 46.85
N VAL A 542 34.17 -35.47 46.13
CA VAL A 542 34.00 -35.46 44.65
C VAL A 542 35.04 -36.39 44.01
N PRO A 543 34.61 -37.26 43.06
CA PRO A 543 35.53 -38.17 42.35
C PRO A 543 36.49 -37.36 41.44
N ASP A 544 37.70 -37.90 41.26
CA ASP A 544 38.68 -37.36 40.32
C ASP A 544 38.10 -37.32 38.90
N GLY A 545 38.39 -36.28 38.15
CA GLY A 545 37.89 -36.03 36.80
C GLY A 545 36.43 -35.56 36.73
N THR A 546 35.77 -35.27 37.85
CA THR A 546 34.43 -34.69 37.86
C THR A 546 34.46 -33.26 37.29
N VAL A 547 33.62 -33.00 36.31
CA VAL A 547 33.41 -31.64 35.76
C VAL A 547 32.37 -30.91 36.61
N ILE A 548 32.72 -29.73 37.12
CA ILE A 548 31.78 -28.81 37.79
C ILE A 548 31.36 -27.74 36.81
N SER A 549 30.09 -27.77 36.40
CA SER A 549 29.52 -26.80 35.48
C SER A 549 28.61 -25.83 36.23
N ASN A 550 28.65 -24.58 35.88
CA ASN A 550 27.82 -23.52 36.47
C ASN A 550 27.37 -22.50 35.43
N GLN A 551 26.08 -22.15 35.42
CA GLN A 551 25.47 -21.24 34.48
C GLN A 551 24.63 -20.19 35.21
N GLY A 552 24.89 -18.92 34.96
CA GLY A 552 24.03 -17.82 35.41
C GLY A 552 23.04 -17.40 34.33
N PHE A 553 21.92 -16.82 34.73
CA PHE A 553 20.87 -16.37 33.83
C PHE A 553 20.42 -14.95 34.18
N VAL A 554 20.30 -14.09 33.16
CA VAL A 554 19.77 -12.73 33.29
C VAL A 554 18.36 -12.69 32.74
N THR A 555 17.47 -12.05 33.47
CA THR A 555 16.07 -11.82 33.10
C THR A 555 15.76 -10.33 33.19
N ALA A 556 15.09 -9.78 32.16
CA ALA A 556 14.51 -8.46 32.14
C ALA A 556 13.13 -8.58 31.46
N LEU A 557 12.13 -9.06 32.22
CA LEU A 557 10.82 -9.44 31.68
C LEU A 557 10.04 -8.28 31.07
N ALA A 558 10.23 -7.07 31.57
CA ALA A 558 9.59 -5.89 31.00
C ALA A 558 10.05 -5.63 29.55
N ASP A 559 11.26 -6.06 29.21
CA ASP A 559 11.91 -5.88 27.93
C ASP A 559 11.90 -7.17 27.08
N GLY A 560 11.13 -8.17 27.49
CA GLY A 560 10.98 -9.45 26.78
C GLY A 560 12.18 -10.40 26.89
N ILE A 561 13.16 -10.12 27.75
CA ILE A 561 14.36 -10.96 27.94
C ILE A 561 14.09 -11.95 29.06
N VAL A 562 14.13 -13.24 28.71
CA VAL A 562 13.88 -14.37 29.62
C VAL A 562 15.09 -15.28 29.63
N ASP A 563 15.69 -15.48 30.82
CA ASP A 563 16.74 -16.46 31.12
C ASP A 563 17.88 -16.49 30.07
N GLN A 564 18.43 -15.29 29.76
CA GLN A 564 19.61 -15.21 28.89
C GLN A 564 20.85 -15.78 29.65
N PRO A 565 21.50 -16.84 29.12
CA PRO A 565 22.60 -17.51 29.80
C PRO A 565 23.89 -16.68 29.79
N SER A 566 24.72 -16.92 30.79
CA SER A 566 26.11 -16.43 30.83
C SER A 566 27.00 -17.25 29.88
N ASP A 567 28.03 -16.61 29.36
CA ASP A 567 29.08 -17.20 28.54
C ASP A 567 30.39 -17.27 29.30
N ASP A 568 31.20 -18.32 29.10
CA ASP A 568 32.57 -18.43 29.61
C ASP A 568 33.55 -18.00 28.50
N PRO A 569 34.18 -16.81 28.62
CA PRO A 569 35.05 -16.31 27.57
C PRO A 569 36.33 -17.12 27.36
N ASP A 570 36.67 -18.02 28.30
CA ASP A 570 37.84 -18.88 28.22
C ASP A 570 37.54 -20.20 27.49
N THR A 571 36.26 -20.53 27.23
CA THR A 571 35.88 -21.68 26.43
C THR A 571 35.69 -21.24 24.97
N PRO A 572 36.44 -21.84 24.01
CA PRO A 572 36.21 -21.55 22.60
C PRO A 572 34.82 -22.07 22.21
N ILE A 573 33.95 -21.12 21.90
CA ILE A 573 32.59 -21.44 21.43
C ILE A 573 32.63 -21.89 19.98
N PRO A 574 31.76 -22.84 19.59
CA PRO A 574 31.40 -23.03 18.18
C PRO A 574 30.53 -21.89 17.67
#